data_f25bd33f4d5fe399852fdd70b39db43a
#
_entry.id   f25bd33f4d5fe399852fdd70b39db43a
#
_cell.length_a   1.000
_cell.length_b   1.000
_cell.length_c   1.000
_cell.angle_alpha   90.00
_cell.angle_beta   90.00
_cell.angle_gamma   90.00
#
_symmetry.space_group_name_H-M   'P 1'
#
loop_
_entity.id
_entity.type
_entity.pdbx_description
1 polymer ?
#
loop_
_entity_poly.entity_id
_entity_poly.type
_entity_poly.pdbx_seq_one_letter_code
_entity_poly.pdbx_strand_id
1 'polypeptide(L)'
;MTRIIGISGKKQSGKSTSANWLHGLVLKDQGLVEDFNVDANGKLAIETFDQSRVKGWGVFDVGRNDEAFVEYAEEEMWPHVKMYSFADTLKNLAVHLFGLRPEQVYGSEEEKNSLTEFGWEDMPGITTNPHLLQMGAVDMGCKTFGVTYHAAGPMTAREFMQYFGTDIMRKMYSNIWVDNTIKKILAEGSELAVIPDVRFPNEVEAVLANGGEVIRLSRVYEEDGHQSETKLDPENFDHSKFTHIIENADIGIDGLLNKLTQIYRGQA
;
A
#
# COMPACT_ATOMS: atom_id res chain seq x y z
N MET A 1 4.19 -16.25 -16.87
CA MET A 1 3.22 -16.25 -15.74
C MET A 1 3.74 -15.24 -14.75
N THR A 2 2.93 -14.28 -14.35
CA THR A 2 3.32 -13.23 -13.41
C THR A 2 3.61 -13.80 -12.03
N ARG A 3 4.78 -13.53 -11.48
CA ARG A 3 5.08 -13.78 -10.07
C ARG A 3 4.50 -12.67 -9.22
N ILE A 4 3.72 -12.98 -8.20
CA ILE A 4 3.11 -11.98 -7.32
C ILE A 4 3.77 -12.08 -5.95
N ILE A 5 4.33 -10.97 -5.45
CA ILE A 5 4.88 -10.87 -4.10
C ILE A 5 4.10 -9.82 -3.32
N GLY A 6 3.33 -10.27 -2.33
CA GLY A 6 2.68 -9.41 -1.35
C GLY A 6 3.58 -9.17 -0.14
N ILE A 7 3.63 -7.94 0.36
CA ILE A 7 4.38 -7.59 1.57
C ILE A 7 3.42 -7.09 2.63
N SER A 8 3.43 -7.74 3.78
CA SER A 8 2.62 -7.41 4.95
C SER A 8 3.50 -6.99 6.12
N GLY A 9 2.98 -6.18 7.01
CA GLY A 9 3.68 -5.72 8.23
C GLY A 9 3.05 -4.46 8.79
N LYS A 10 3.32 -4.17 10.05
CA LYS A 10 2.84 -2.97 10.74
C LYS A 10 3.45 -1.69 10.13
N LYS A 11 2.95 -0.52 10.50
CA LYS A 11 3.53 0.77 10.11
C LYS A 11 5.03 0.78 10.45
N GLN A 12 5.84 1.37 9.57
CA GLN A 12 7.32 1.46 9.74
C GLN A 12 8.06 0.11 9.80
N SER A 13 7.44 -1.02 9.45
CA SER A 13 8.12 -2.33 9.42
C SER A 13 9.08 -2.52 8.24
N GLY A 14 9.20 -1.56 7.32
CA GLY A 14 10.08 -1.65 6.16
C GLY A 14 9.40 -2.14 4.86
N LYS A 15 8.07 -2.16 4.79
CA LYS A 15 7.33 -2.62 3.59
C LYS A 15 7.73 -1.88 2.31
N SER A 16 7.75 -0.54 2.35
CA SER A 16 8.13 0.28 1.19
C SER A 16 9.59 0.06 0.81
N THR A 17 10.48 -0.01 1.78
CA THR A 17 11.90 -0.33 1.58
C THR A 17 12.07 -1.68 0.88
N SER A 18 11.33 -2.70 1.36
CA SER A 18 11.34 -4.05 0.78
C SER A 18 10.84 -4.07 -0.66
N ALA A 19 9.75 -3.35 -0.94
CA ALA A 19 9.20 -3.25 -2.28
C ALA A 19 10.16 -2.53 -3.24
N ASN A 20 10.76 -1.42 -2.80
CA ASN A 20 11.77 -0.68 -3.55
C ASN A 20 13.01 -1.55 -3.83
N TRP A 21 13.43 -2.35 -2.86
CA TRP A 21 14.55 -3.28 -3.05
C TRP A 21 14.25 -4.34 -4.11
N LEU A 22 13.08 -4.98 -4.03
CA LEU A 22 12.66 -5.96 -5.04
C LEU A 22 12.57 -5.34 -6.43
N HIS A 23 12.06 -4.12 -6.52
CA HIS A 23 12.00 -3.37 -7.77
C HIS A 23 13.41 -3.13 -8.35
N GLY A 24 14.33 -2.62 -7.54
CA GLY A 24 15.72 -2.39 -7.94
C GLY A 24 16.45 -3.66 -8.37
N LEU A 25 16.21 -4.80 -7.68
CA LEU A 25 16.77 -6.10 -8.08
C LEU A 25 16.38 -6.46 -9.52
N VAL A 26 15.10 -6.30 -9.87
CA VAL A 26 14.62 -6.61 -11.21
C VAL A 26 15.22 -5.65 -12.24
N LEU A 27 15.22 -4.34 -11.97
CA LEU A 27 15.80 -3.35 -12.89
C LEU A 27 17.28 -3.66 -13.20
N LYS A 28 18.05 -4.07 -12.17
CA LYS A 28 19.45 -4.46 -12.35
C LYS A 28 19.57 -5.77 -13.12
N ASP A 29 18.76 -6.78 -12.80
CA ASP A 29 18.80 -8.07 -13.49
C ASP A 29 18.44 -7.96 -14.97
N GLN A 30 17.56 -7.02 -15.31
CA GLN A 30 17.18 -6.71 -16.71
C GLN A 30 18.15 -5.77 -17.42
N GLY A 31 19.16 -5.27 -16.69
CA GLY A 31 20.15 -4.33 -17.27
C GLY A 31 19.59 -2.94 -17.54
N LEU A 32 18.46 -2.58 -16.94
CA LEU A 32 17.84 -1.25 -17.07
C LEU A 32 18.59 -0.20 -16.23
N VAL A 33 19.31 -0.64 -15.21
CA VAL A 33 20.18 0.20 -14.38
C VAL A 33 21.52 -0.48 -14.17
N GLU A 34 22.58 0.30 -13.98
CA GLU A 34 23.93 -0.23 -13.72
C GLU A 34 24.04 -0.81 -12.31
N ASP A 35 23.51 -0.07 -11.33
CA ASP A 35 23.44 -0.49 -9.95
C ASP A 35 22.27 0.19 -9.24
N PHE A 36 21.90 -0.32 -8.06
CA PHE A 36 20.83 0.25 -7.26
C PHE A 36 21.12 0.07 -5.77
N ASN A 37 20.49 0.92 -4.97
CA ASN A 37 20.50 0.83 -3.52
C ASN A 37 19.21 1.42 -2.95
N VAL A 38 18.93 1.22 -1.68
CA VAL A 38 17.91 1.95 -0.94
C VAL A 38 18.59 2.85 0.09
N ASP A 39 18.16 4.11 0.14
CA ASP A 39 18.70 5.07 1.09
C ASP A 39 18.22 4.80 2.54
N ALA A 40 18.70 5.55 3.49
CA ALA A 40 18.33 5.44 4.90
C ALA A 40 16.81 5.64 5.16
N ASN A 41 16.10 6.28 4.23
CA ASN A 41 14.65 6.48 4.27
C ASN A 41 13.88 5.39 3.51
N GLY A 42 14.58 4.40 2.97
CA GLY A 42 13.99 3.31 2.19
C GLY A 42 13.61 3.69 0.76
N LYS A 43 14.06 4.84 0.24
CA LYS A 43 13.83 5.23 -1.16
C LYS A 43 14.82 4.54 -2.07
N LEU A 44 14.34 4.13 -3.24
CA LEU A 44 15.19 3.53 -4.28
C LEU A 44 16.10 4.59 -4.89
N ALA A 45 17.39 4.31 -4.92
CA ALA A 45 18.39 5.05 -5.67
C ALA A 45 18.96 4.13 -6.75
N ILE A 46 19.13 4.65 -7.95
CA ILE A 46 19.66 3.93 -9.10
C ILE A 46 20.90 4.63 -9.64
N GLU A 47 21.83 3.83 -10.15
CA GLU A 47 22.97 4.30 -10.91
C GLU A 47 22.71 4.07 -12.40
N THR A 48 22.73 5.14 -13.16
CA THR A 48 22.48 5.12 -14.61
C THR A 48 23.28 6.19 -15.33
N PHE A 49 23.18 6.23 -16.66
CA PHE A 49 23.84 7.24 -17.47
C PHE A 49 22.88 8.39 -17.77
N ASP A 50 23.39 9.62 -17.71
CA ASP A 50 22.68 10.79 -18.21
C ASP A 50 22.75 10.88 -19.76
N GLN A 51 22.10 11.90 -20.33
CA GLN A 51 22.12 12.15 -21.77
C GLN A 51 23.54 12.38 -22.34
N SER A 52 24.48 12.79 -21.48
CA SER A 52 25.90 12.98 -21.84
C SER A 52 26.74 11.73 -21.62
N ARG A 53 26.10 10.59 -21.29
CA ARG A 53 26.75 9.32 -20.93
C ARG A 53 27.67 9.44 -19.69
N VAL A 54 27.37 10.38 -18.81
CA VAL A 54 28.03 10.47 -17.52
C VAL A 54 27.24 9.60 -16.52
N LYS A 55 27.96 8.71 -15.86
CA LYS A 55 27.41 7.80 -14.85
C LYS A 55 27.11 8.56 -13.56
N GLY A 56 25.96 8.34 -12.97
CA GLY A 56 25.55 9.03 -11.75
C GLY A 56 24.42 8.34 -10.99
N TRP A 57 24.28 8.69 -9.73
CA TRP A 57 23.23 8.20 -8.84
C TRP A 57 22.08 9.21 -8.78
N GLY A 58 20.85 8.70 -8.81
CA GLY A 58 19.64 9.49 -8.61
C GLY A 58 18.58 8.74 -7.82
N VAL A 59 17.75 9.48 -7.08
CA VAL A 59 16.57 8.90 -6.43
C VAL A 59 15.56 8.55 -7.51
N PHE A 60 15.10 7.31 -7.49
CA PHE A 60 14.09 6.79 -8.39
C PHE A 60 12.77 6.61 -7.65
N ASP A 61 11.79 7.45 -8.00
CA ASP A 61 10.44 7.34 -7.48
C ASP A 61 9.62 6.41 -8.37
N VAL A 62 9.41 5.19 -7.90
CA VAL A 62 8.61 4.18 -8.60
C VAL A 62 7.12 4.53 -8.69
N GLY A 63 6.68 5.51 -7.92
CA GLY A 63 5.30 6.02 -7.91
C GLY A 63 5.07 7.24 -8.82
N ARG A 64 6.05 7.65 -9.61
CA ARG A 64 5.88 8.74 -10.59
C ARG A 64 4.74 8.44 -11.55
N ASN A 65 4.01 9.48 -11.91
CA ASN A 65 2.84 9.40 -12.79
C ASN A 65 2.81 10.51 -13.85
N ASP A 66 3.92 11.22 -14.05
CA ASP A 66 4.03 12.15 -15.18
C ASP A 66 4.10 11.39 -16.51
N GLU A 67 3.56 11.99 -17.56
CA GLU A 67 3.34 11.36 -18.86
C GLU A 67 4.61 10.73 -19.44
N ALA A 68 5.74 11.44 -19.40
CA ALA A 68 7.01 10.95 -19.94
C ALA A 68 7.54 9.73 -19.15
N PHE A 69 7.33 9.69 -17.84
CA PHE A 69 7.70 8.53 -17.03
C PHE A 69 6.79 7.34 -17.31
N VAL A 70 5.48 7.56 -17.41
CA VAL A 70 4.51 6.49 -17.69
C VAL A 70 4.79 5.84 -19.04
N GLU A 71 5.02 6.63 -20.09
CA GLU A 71 5.36 6.14 -21.42
C GLU A 71 6.63 5.26 -21.39
N TYR A 72 7.71 5.75 -20.80
CA TYR A 72 8.94 4.96 -20.63
C TYR A 72 8.71 3.68 -19.80
N ALA A 73 7.94 3.80 -18.70
CA ALA A 73 7.71 2.68 -17.82
C ALA A 73 6.85 1.58 -18.46
N GLU A 74 5.87 1.94 -19.28
CA GLU A 74 5.03 1.00 -20.03
C GLU A 74 5.85 0.19 -21.05
N GLU A 75 6.82 0.83 -21.70
CA GLU A 75 7.62 0.17 -22.72
C GLU A 75 8.77 -0.66 -22.13
N GLU A 76 9.50 -0.12 -21.16
CA GLU A 76 10.78 -0.67 -20.75
C GLU A 76 10.78 -1.32 -19.36
N MET A 77 9.98 -0.82 -18.42
CA MET A 77 10.09 -1.22 -17.01
C MET A 77 8.95 -2.13 -16.54
N TRP A 78 7.69 -1.72 -16.80
CA TRP A 78 6.52 -2.44 -16.31
C TRP A 78 6.31 -3.83 -16.91
N PRO A 79 6.81 -4.19 -18.08
CA PRO A 79 6.84 -5.58 -18.50
C PRO A 79 7.60 -6.48 -17.52
N HIS A 80 8.64 -5.98 -16.86
CA HIS A 80 9.49 -6.74 -15.95
C HIS A 80 9.06 -6.63 -14.50
N VAL A 81 8.80 -5.41 -14.01
CA VAL A 81 8.37 -5.20 -12.62
C VAL A 81 7.41 -4.03 -12.49
N LYS A 82 6.31 -4.25 -11.77
CA LYS A 82 5.35 -3.19 -11.46
C LYS A 82 4.87 -3.29 -10.03
N MET A 83 4.70 -2.13 -9.39
CA MET A 83 4.09 -2.03 -8.07
C MET A 83 2.59 -1.84 -8.20
N TYR A 84 1.84 -2.51 -7.33
CA TYR A 84 0.39 -2.44 -7.23
C TYR A 84 -0.03 -2.20 -5.79
N SER A 85 -1.16 -1.57 -5.59
CA SER A 85 -1.77 -1.42 -4.28
C SER A 85 -3.23 -1.82 -4.33
N PHE A 86 -3.73 -2.50 -3.31
CA PHE A 86 -5.16 -2.76 -3.17
C PHE A 86 -5.97 -1.48 -2.99
N ALA A 87 -5.32 -0.39 -2.59
CA ALA A 87 -5.94 0.92 -2.47
C ALA A 87 -5.93 1.75 -3.76
N ASP A 88 -5.26 1.34 -4.84
CA ASP A 88 -5.10 2.18 -6.04
C ASP A 88 -6.43 2.56 -6.68
N THR A 89 -7.34 1.60 -6.83
CA THR A 89 -8.67 1.87 -7.41
C THR A 89 -9.49 2.80 -6.51
N LEU A 90 -9.44 2.61 -5.19
CA LEU A 90 -10.08 3.52 -4.24
C LEU A 90 -9.53 4.94 -4.38
N LYS A 91 -8.21 5.10 -4.45
CA LYS A 91 -7.54 6.39 -4.60
C LYS A 91 -7.92 7.06 -5.91
N ASN A 92 -7.92 6.31 -7.01
CA ASN A 92 -8.34 6.81 -8.31
C ASN A 92 -9.81 7.27 -8.30
N LEU A 93 -10.71 6.52 -7.66
CA LEU A 93 -12.10 6.95 -7.49
C LEU A 93 -12.19 8.22 -6.63
N ALA A 94 -11.40 8.32 -5.56
CA ALA A 94 -11.38 9.50 -4.71
C ALA A 94 -11.00 10.77 -5.51
N VAL A 95 -10.01 10.68 -6.40
CA VAL A 95 -9.60 11.81 -7.25
C VAL A 95 -10.60 12.06 -8.38
N HIS A 96 -10.91 11.04 -9.19
CA HIS A 96 -11.62 11.26 -10.46
C HIS A 96 -13.14 11.30 -10.33
N LEU A 97 -13.72 10.59 -9.36
CA LEU A 97 -15.16 10.56 -9.17
C LEU A 97 -15.61 11.58 -8.10
N PHE A 98 -14.86 11.68 -7.01
CA PHE A 98 -15.22 12.53 -5.88
C PHE A 98 -14.48 13.88 -5.85
N GLY A 99 -13.53 14.10 -6.75
CA GLY A 99 -12.85 15.39 -6.90
C GLY A 99 -11.86 15.72 -5.78
N LEU A 100 -11.41 14.73 -5.00
CA LEU A 100 -10.33 14.98 -4.04
C LEU A 100 -9.05 15.38 -4.80
N ARG A 101 -8.28 16.30 -4.22
CA ARG A 101 -7.02 16.71 -4.82
C ARG A 101 -5.99 15.57 -4.72
N PRO A 102 -5.13 15.37 -5.74
CA PRO A 102 -4.10 14.33 -5.69
C PRO A 102 -3.25 14.37 -4.42
N GLU A 103 -2.92 15.56 -3.92
CA GLU A 103 -2.13 15.74 -2.69
C GLU A 103 -2.86 15.17 -1.46
N GLN A 104 -4.18 15.31 -1.39
CA GLN A 104 -5.01 14.75 -0.31
C GLN A 104 -5.01 13.23 -0.30
N VAL A 105 -4.75 12.61 -1.44
CA VAL A 105 -4.82 11.14 -1.63
C VAL A 105 -3.43 10.49 -1.57
N TYR A 106 -2.45 11.10 -2.23
CA TYR A 106 -1.09 10.55 -2.39
C TYR A 106 -0.02 11.30 -1.58
N GLY A 107 -0.31 12.50 -1.09
CA GLY A 107 0.63 13.38 -0.46
C GLY A 107 1.08 12.98 0.96
N SER A 108 1.55 13.97 1.70
CA SER A 108 2.02 13.85 3.08
C SER A 108 0.91 13.45 4.06
N GLU A 109 1.27 13.12 5.29
CA GLU A 109 0.30 12.88 6.36
C GLU A 109 -0.57 14.11 6.64
N GLU A 110 0.00 15.31 6.56
CA GLU A 110 -0.74 16.56 6.75
C GLU A 110 -1.77 16.77 5.63
N GLU A 111 -1.37 16.57 4.38
CA GLU A 111 -2.25 16.71 3.22
C GLU A 111 -3.40 15.69 3.25
N LYS A 112 -3.13 14.44 3.63
CA LYS A 112 -4.16 13.40 3.81
C LYS A 112 -5.13 13.69 4.95
N ASN A 113 -4.70 14.44 5.96
CA ASN A 113 -5.55 14.89 7.07
C ASN A 113 -6.19 16.25 6.83
N SER A 114 -6.01 16.84 5.65
CA SER A 114 -6.73 18.07 5.29
C SER A 114 -8.21 17.79 5.03
N LEU A 115 -9.04 18.81 5.31
CA LEU A 115 -10.49 18.71 5.18
C LEU A 115 -10.94 18.63 3.72
N THR A 116 -12.03 17.92 3.49
CA THR A 116 -12.74 17.81 2.21
C THR A 116 -14.05 18.59 2.23
N GLU A 117 -14.74 18.61 1.10
CA GLU A 117 -16.10 19.16 0.99
C GLU A 117 -17.17 18.20 1.53
N PHE A 118 -16.81 16.94 1.82
CA PHE A 118 -17.74 15.92 2.32
C PHE A 118 -17.91 16.04 3.82
N GLY A 119 -19.15 16.02 4.28
CA GLY A 119 -19.50 16.00 5.70
C GLY A 119 -19.86 14.60 6.17
N TRP A 120 -19.69 14.35 7.47
CA TRP A 120 -20.17 13.12 8.08
C TRP A 120 -21.68 12.95 7.97
N GLU A 121 -22.43 14.08 7.96
CA GLU A 121 -23.88 14.13 7.75
C GLU A 121 -24.33 13.65 6.37
N ASP A 122 -23.44 13.68 5.38
CA ASP A 122 -23.73 13.25 4.01
C ASP A 122 -23.48 11.76 3.81
N MET A 123 -22.85 11.07 4.79
CA MET A 123 -22.43 9.70 4.64
C MET A 123 -23.56 8.70 4.90
N PRO A 124 -23.78 7.72 3.98
CA PRO A 124 -24.81 6.70 4.16
C PRO A 124 -24.55 5.86 5.44
N GLY A 125 -25.60 5.70 6.24
CA GLY A 125 -25.52 4.90 7.50
C GLY A 125 -24.92 5.65 8.70
N ILE A 126 -24.62 6.93 8.52
CA ILE A 126 -24.25 7.82 9.63
C ILE A 126 -25.49 8.59 10.13
N THR A 127 -25.62 8.69 11.41
CA THR A 127 -26.57 9.58 12.08
C THR A 127 -25.79 10.64 12.85
N THR A 128 -25.95 11.90 12.48
CA THR A 128 -25.28 12.97 13.19
C THR A 128 -26.08 13.42 14.41
N ASN A 129 -25.40 13.58 15.54
CA ASN A 129 -25.98 14.10 16.77
C ASN A 129 -25.22 15.36 17.22
N PRO A 130 -25.87 16.54 17.18
CA PRO A 130 -25.23 17.80 17.60
C PRO A 130 -24.73 17.81 19.04
N HIS A 131 -25.32 16.99 19.93
CA HIS A 131 -24.92 16.91 21.33
C HIS A 131 -23.62 16.11 21.56
N LEU A 132 -23.17 15.28 20.61
CA LEU A 132 -21.91 14.56 20.74
C LEU A 132 -20.70 15.49 20.76
N LEU A 133 -20.76 16.62 20.04
CA LEU A 133 -19.75 17.69 20.08
C LEU A 133 -19.60 18.29 21.48
N GLN A 134 -20.70 18.46 22.21
CA GLN A 134 -20.70 19.05 23.56
C GLN A 134 -20.13 18.10 24.61
N MET A 135 -20.16 16.80 24.38
CA MET A 135 -19.66 15.78 25.30
C MET A 135 -18.18 15.44 25.12
N GLY A 136 -17.45 16.12 24.23
CA GLY A 136 -16.06 15.81 23.93
C GLY A 136 -15.84 14.46 23.22
N ALA A 137 -16.92 13.82 22.78
CA ALA A 137 -16.88 12.56 22.04
C ALA A 137 -16.57 12.82 20.55
N VAL A 138 -15.46 13.50 20.29
CA VAL A 138 -15.12 14.01 18.95
C VAL A 138 -14.62 12.91 18.00
N ASP A 139 -14.38 11.70 18.51
CA ASP A 139 -13.60 10.70 17.73
C ASP A 139 -14.12 9.28 17.74
N MET A 140 -15.33 9.04 18.22
CA MET A 140 -15.83 7.67 18.31
C MET A 140 -17.19 7.53 17.64
N GLY A 141 -17.18 6.92 16.44
CA GLY A 141 -18.38 6.34 15.88
C GLY A 141 -18.99 5.34 16.87
N CYS A 142 -19.88 5.82 17.75
CA CYS A 142 -20.60 4.97 18.67
C CYS A 142 -21.60 4.12 17.89
N LYS A 143 -21.38 2.82 17.81
CA LYS A 143 -22.33 1.87 17.20
C LYS A 143 -23.34 1.42 18.26
N THR A 144 -24.56 1.92 18.16
CA THR A 144 -25.67 1.47 19.00
C THR A 144 -26.77 0.96 18.09
N PHE A 145 -27.22 -0.28 18.29
CA PHE A 145 -28.27 -0.93 17.48
C PHE A 145 -28.04 -0.91 15.96
N GLY A 146 -26.78 -1.01 15.50
CA GLY A 146 -26.46 -1.02 14.07
C GLY A 146 -26.38 0.36 13.40
N VAL A 147 -26.60 1.44 14.15
CA VAL A 147 -26.45 2.82 13.68
C VAL A 147 -25.11 3.37 14.16
N THR A 148 -24.38 4.02 13.26
CA THR A 148 -23.15 4.74 13.59
C THR A 148 -23.49 6.22 13.84
N TYR A 149 -23.23 6.69 15.04
CA TYR A 149 -23.41 8.11 15.40
C TYR A 149 -22.08 8.83 15.27
N HIS A 150 -22.09 10.00 14.66
CA HIS A 150 -20.93 10.87 14.51
C HIS A 150 -21.29 12.34 14.75
N ALA A 151 -20.32 13.19 15.05
CA ALA A 151 -20.51 14.63 15.01
C ALA A 151 -20.67 15.07 13.55
N ALA A 152 -21.54 16.07 13.31
CA ALA A 152 -21.63 16.70 12.01
C ALA A 152 -20.37 17.54 11.72
N GLY A 153 -20.00 17.65 10.45
CA GLY A 153 -18.88 18.46 10.01
C GLY A 153 -18.03 17.80 8.94
N PRO A 154 -17.07 18.53 8.36
CA PRO A 154 -16.28 18.04 7.24
C PRO A 154 -15.38 16.89 7.63
N MET A 155 -15.27 15.92 6.74
CA MET A 155 -14.33 14.80 6.84
C MET A 155 -12.95 15.22 6.33
N THR A 156 -11.91 14.66 6.91
CA THR A 156 -10.59 14.66 6.28
C THR A 156 -10.58 13.72 5.07
N ALA A 157 -9.66 13.92 4.14
CA ALA A 157 -9.54 13.03 2.99
C ALA A 157 -9.24 11.57 3.40
N ARG A 158 -8.48 11.39 4.49
CA ARG A 158 -8.23 10.08 5.09
C ARG A 158 -9.50 9.42 5.60
N GLU A 159 -10.29 10.13 6.38
CA GLU A 159 -11.56 9.63 6.92
C GLU A 159 -12.54 9.27 5.80
N PHE A 160 -12.65 10.14 4.78
CA PHE A 160 -13.47 9.87 3.60
C PHE A 160 -13.04 8.57 2.91
N MET A 161 -11.75 8.41 2.58
CA MET A 161 -11.25 7.20 1.92
C MET A 161 -11.44 5.94 2.78
N GLN A 162 -11.24 6.03 4.09
CA GLN A 162 -11.45 4.91 5.01
C GLN A 162 -12.92 4.52 5.07
N TYR A 163 -13.81 5.49 5.25
CA TYR A 163 -15.23 5.24 5.34
C TYR A 163 -15.80 4.71 4.02
N PHE A 164 -15.53 5.40 2.92
CA PHE A 164 -15.96 4.98 1.59
C PHE A 164 -15.40 3.61 1.22
N GLY A 165 -14.11 3.42 1.40
CA GLY A 165 -13.43 2.16 1.03
C GLY A 165 -13.84 0.97 1.86
N THR A 166 -14.04 1.14 3.17
CA THR A 166 -14.30 0.04 4.11
C THR A 166 -15.78 -0.08 4.46
N ASP A 167 -16.40 1.00 4.90
CA ASP A 167 -17.75 0.96 5.45
C ASP A 167 -18.85 0.99 4.38
N ILE A 168 -18.52 1.44 3.17
CA ILE A 168 -19.45 1.39 2.04
C ILE A 168 -19.06 0.27 1.08
N MET A 169 -17.91 0.38 0.42
CA MET A 169 -17.58 -0.50 -0.70
C MET A 169 -17.29 -1.94 -0.29
N ARG A 170 -16.50 -2.17 0.78
CA ARG A 170 -16.25 -3.54 1.27
C ARG A 170 -17.48 -4.17 1.93
N LYS A 171 -18.44 -3.38 2.43
CA LYS A 171 -19.73 -3.92 2.89
C LYS A 171 -20.62 -4.35 1.74
N MET A 172 -20.57 -3.65 0.61
CA MET A 172 -21.24 -4.07 -0.62
C MET A 172 -20.64 -5.37 -1.17
N TYR A 173 -19.32 -5.41 -1.30
CA TYR A 173 -18.56 -6.56 -1.77
C TYR A 173 -17.17 -6.60 -1.14
N SER A 174 -16.94 -7.55 -0.25
CA SER A 174 -15.73 -7.60 0.59
C SER A 174 -14.42 -7.66 -0.22
N ASN A 175 -14.44 -8.28 -1.39
CA ASN A 175 -13.29 -8.48 -2.25
C ASN A 175 -13.14 -7.42 -3.36
N ILE A 176 -13.93 -6.35 -3.35
CA ILE A 176 -13.97 -5.38 -4.45
C ILE A 176 -12.58 -4.86 -4.86
N TRP A 177 -11.76 -4.48 -3.89
CA TRP A 177 -10.41 -3.97 -4.16
C TRP A 177 -9.45 -5.08 -4.54
N VAL A 178 -9.58 -6.23 -3.90
CA VAL A 178 -8.74 -7.41 -4.11
C VAL A 178 -8.91 -7.95 -5.53
N ASP A 179 -10.14 -8.25 -5.91
CA ASP A 179 -10.45 -8.81 -7.23
C ASP A 179 -10.06 -7.86 -8.36
N ASN A 180 -10.27 -6.54 -8.15
CA ASN A 180 -9.86 -5.54 -9.12
C ASN A 180 -8.34 -5.52 -9.31
N THR A 181 -7.57 -5.50 -8.22
CA THR A 181 -6.10 -5.46 -8.27
C THR A 181 -5.53 -6.74 -8.88
N ILE A 182 -6.02 -7.91 -8.48
CA ILE A 182 -5.56 -9.18 -9.06
C ILE A 182 -5.88 -9.26 -10.56
N LYS A 183 -7.10 -8.88 -10.97
CA LYS A 183 -7.45 -8.83 -12.41
C LYS A 183 -6.53 -7.89 -13.19
N LYS A 184 -6.20 -6.74 -12.63
CA LYS A 184 -5.27 -5.78 -13.24
C LYS A 184 -3.88 -6.39 -13.40
N ILE A 185 -3.32 -7.00 -12.34
CA ILE A 185 -2.03 -7.69 -12.39
C ILE A 185 -1.98 -8.74 -13.50
N LEU A 186 -3.01 -9.59 -13.57
CA LEU A 186 -3.06 -10.66 -14.57
C LEU A 186 -3.25 -10.13 -16.00
N ALA A 187 -3.96 -9.01 -16.17
CA ALA A 187 -4.18 -8.39 -17.47
C ALA A 187 -2.92 -7.66 -17.98
N GLU A 188 -2.20 -6.98 -17.11
CA GLU A 188 -0.96 -6.25 -17.47
C GLU A 188 0.23 -7.20 -17.67
N GLY A 189 0.29 -8.31 -16.94
CA GLY A 189 1.20 -9.42 -17.21
C GLY A 189 2.67 -9.16 -16.94
N SER A 190 3.03 -8.20 -16.07
CA SER A 190 4.42 -7.98 -15.63
C SER A 190 5.06 -9.27 -15.11
N GLU A 191 6.36 -9.48 -15.32
CA GLU A 191 7.07 -10.67 -14.82
C GLU A 191 6.99 -10.75 -13.29
N LEU A 192 7.18 -9.60 -12.60
CA LEU A 192 7.02 -9.47 -11.15
C LEU A 192 6.01 -8.36 -10.81
N ALA A 193 4.95 -8.74 -10.08
CA ALA A 193 4.02 -7.82 -9.44
C ALA A 193 4.32 -7.74 -7.94
N VAL A 194 4.60 -6.53 -7.42
CA VAL A 194 4.87 -6.30 -5.99
C VAL A 194 3.71 -5.54 -5.37
N ILE A 195 3.15 -6.04 -4.27
CA ILE A 195 2.06 -5.42 -3.52
C ILE A 195 2.56 -5.09 -2.10
N PRO A 196 2.96 -3.83 -1.80
CA PRO A 196 3.60 -3.49 -0.53
C PRO A 196 2.62 -3.23 0.63
N ASP A 197 1.31 -3.37 0.44
CA ASP A 197 0.30 -2.95 1.39
C ASP A 197 -0.74 -4.03 1.75
N VAL A 198 -0.31 -5.29 1.83
CA VAL A 198 -1.18 -6.41 2.23
C VAL A 198 -1.55 -6.28 3.71
N ARG A 199 -2.85 -6.07 4.01
CA ARG A 199 -3.36 -5.75 5.34
C ARG A 199 -4.53 -6.61 5.81
N PHE A 200 -5.21 -7.32 4.90
CA PHE A 200 -6.42 -8.09 5.21
C PHE A 200 -6.27 -9.56 4.85
N PRO A 201 -6.95 -10.48 5.58
CA PRO A 201 -6.93 -11.90 5.29
C PRO A 201 -7.28 -12.26 3.84
N ASN A 202 -8.30 -11.63 3.28
CA ASN A 202 -8.72 -11.87 1.90
C ASN A 202 -7.70 -11.39 0.86
N GLU A 203 -6.86 -10.41 1.19
CA GLU A 203 -5.74 -9.97 0.35
C GLU A 203 -4.64 -11.02 0.32
N VAL A 204 -4.28 -11.58 1.48
CA VAL A 204 -3.33 -12.71 1.58
C VAL A 204 -3.85 -13.90 0.77
N GLU A 205 -5.10 -14.30 1.01
CA GLU A 205 -5.71 -15.45 0.34
C GLU A 205 -5.76 -15.28 -1.18
N ALA A 206 -6.05 -14.08 -1.67
CA ALA A 206 -6.07 -13.81 -3.10
C ALA A 206 -4.69 -13.88 -3.75
N VAL A 207 -3.64 -13.37 -3.09
CA VAL A 207 -2.26 -13.51 -3.58
C VAL A 207 -1.88 -14.99 -3.68
N LEU A 208 -2.11 -15.76 -2.61
CA LEU A 208 -1.78 -17.19 -2.57
C LEU A 208 -2.59 -18.01 -3.59
N ALA A 209 -3.90 -17.73 -3.73
CA ALA A 209 -4.77 -18.41 -4.69
C ALA A 209 -4.33 -18.20 -6.15
N ASN A 210 -3.60 -17.14 -6.43
CA ASN A 210 -3.02 -16.85 -7.75
C ASN A 210 -1.55 -17.29 -7.87
N GLY A 211 -1.08 -18.19 -7.00
CA GLY A 211 0.27 -18.73 -7.02
C GLY A 211 1.35 -17.75 -6.59
N GLY A 212 0.95 -16.65 -5.94
CA GLY A 212 1.87 -15.67 -5.39
C GLY A 212 2.40 -16.04 -3.99
N GLU A 213 3.29 -15.22 -3.48
CA GLU A 213 3.93 -15.33 -2.17
C GLU A 213 3.59 -14.15 -1.31
N VAL A 214 3.43 -14.35 0.00
CA VAL A 214 3.24 -13.24 0.95
C VAL A 214 4.34 -13.26 2.00
N ILE A 215 5.07 -12.14 2.08
CA ILE A 215 6.15 -11.93 3.05
C ILE A 215 5.60 -11.10 4.20
N ARG A 216 5.62 -11.64 5.41
CA ARG A 216 5.28 -10.91 6.64
C ARG A 216 6.56 -10.33 7.25
N LEU A 217 6.60 -9.00 7.43
CA LEU A 217 7.63 -8.32 8.18
C LEU A 217 7.19 -8.17 9.63
N SER A 218 7.96 -8.75 10.54
CA SER A 218 7.70 -8.70 11.98
C SER A 218 8.75 -7.84 12.66
N ARG A 219 8.40 -6.58 12.95
CA ARG A 219 9.19 -5.66 13.75
C ARG A 219 8.32 -5.18 14.90
N VAL A 220 8.85 -5.27 16.11
CA VAL A 220 8.14 -4.80 17.31
C VAL A 220 8.15 -3.27 17.30
N TYR A 221 6.98 -2.66 17.18
CA TYR A 221 6.76 -1.23 17.40
C TYR A 221 5.53 -1.05 18.30
N GLU A 222 5.47 0.08 18.98
CA GLU A 222 4.30 0.49 19.74
C GLU A 222 3.06 0.58 18.85
N GLU A 223 1.93 0.16 19.36
CA GLU A 223 0.68 0.00 18.62
C GLU A 223 0.07 1.35 18.24
N ASP A 224 -0.03 1.62 16.97
CA ASP A 224 -1.04 2.53 16.43
C ASP A 224 -2.34 1.72 16.26
N GLY A 225 -3.30 1.89 17.15
CA GLY A 225 -4.52 1.08 17.30
C GLY A 225 -5.53 1.13 16.13
N HIS A 226 -5.10 1.31 14.88
CA HIS A 226 -6.00 1.31 13.73
C HIS A 226 -6.39 -0.12 13.32
N GLN A 227 -7.68 -0.37 13.12
CA GLN A 227 -8.23 -1.71 12.81
C GLN A 227 -7.59 -2.40 11.59
N SER A 228 -7.08 -1.66 10.59
CA SER A 228 -6.41 -2.24 9.42
C SER A 228 -5.01 -2.79 9.72
N GLU A 229 -4.41 -2.41 10.84
CA GLU A 229 -3.08 -2.87 11.26
C GLU A 229 -3.14 -4.16 12.11
N THR A 230 -4.33 -4.49 12.67
CA THR A 230 -4.51 -5.63 13.59
C THR A 230 -5.13 -6.87 12.93
N LYS A 231 -5.68 -6.75 11.71
CA LYS A 231 -6.39 -7.87 11.04
C LYS A 231 -5.48 -9.06 10.69
N LEU A 232 -4.19 -8.85 10.57
CA LEU A 232 -3.20 -9.89 10.31
C LEU A 232 -2.29 -10.16 11.53
N ASP A 233 -2.70 -9.75 12.73
CA ASP A 233 -1.98 -10.12 13.95
C ASP A 233 -2.27 -11.59 14.32
N PRO A 234 -1.36 -12.26 15.06
CA PRO A 234 -1.46 -13.70 15.37
C PRO A 234 -2.79 -14.11 16.03
N GLU A 235 -3.43 -13.18 16.73
CA GLU A 235 -4.72 -13.38 17.40
C GLU A 235 -5.89 -13.44 16.41
N ASN A 236 -5.74 -12.82 15.24
CA ASN A 236 -6.80 -12.65 14.25
C ASN A 236 -6.55 -13.42 12.95
N PHE A 237 -5.31 -13.88 12.71
CA PHE A 237 -4.93 -14.53 11.47
C PHE A 237 -3.88 -15.63 11.70
N ASP A 238 -4.07 -16.74 11.00
CA ASP A 238 -3.12 -17.86 11.01
C ASP A 238 -1.85 -17.50 10.24
N HIS A 239 -0.76 -17.27 10.96
CA HIS A 239 0.52 -16.88 10.41
C HIS A 239 1.20 -17.98 9.59
N SER A 240 0.76 -19.25 9.68
CA SER A 240 1.26 -20.33 8.82
C SER A 240 0.89 -20.14 7.35
N LYS A 241 -0.08 -19.27 7.06
CA LYS A 241 -0.46 -18.87 5.70
C LYS A 241 0.53 -17.93 5.01
N PHE A 242 1.40 -17.24 5.76
CA PHE A 242 2.46 -16.45 5.14
C PHE A 242 3.51 -17.38 4.54
N THR A 243 3.91 -17.10 3.30
CA THR A 243 4.96 -17.89 2.62
C THR A 243 6.30 -17.70 3.31
N HIS A 244 6.58 -16.47 3.75
CA HIS A 244 7.79 -16.13 4.47
C HIS A 244 7.47 -15.17 5.63
N ILE A 245 8.17 -15.36 6.76
CA ILE A 245 8.15 -14.42 7.89
C ILE A 245 9.57 -13.93 8.13
N ILE A 246 9.77 -12.63 8.05
CA ILE A 246 11.06 -12.00 8.33
C ILE A 246 10.95 -11.22 9.64
N GLU A 247 11.59 -11.74 10.67
CA GLU A 247 11.81 -10.98 11.91
C GLU A 247 12.95 -9.99 11.66
N ASN A 248 12.62 -8.71 11.58
CA ASN A 248 13.57 -7.67 11.20
C ASN A 248 13.85 -6.64 12.30
N ALA A 249 13.52 -6.96 13.55
CA ALA A 249 13.83 -6.10 14.69
C ALA A 249 15.34 -5.92 14.89
N ASP A 250 16.11 -7.01 14.81
CA ASP A 250 17.52 -7.05 15.23
C ASP A 250 18.50 -7.20 14.04
N ILE A 251 18.02 -7.43 12.82
CA ILE A 251 18.89 -7.71 11.66
C ILE A 251 19.32 -6.46 10.87
N GLY A 252 18.78 -5.31 11.23
CA GLY A 252 19.03 -4.07 10.49
C GLY A 252 18.50 -4.09 9.04
N ILE A 253 18.78 -3.02 8.30
CA ILE A 253 18.33 -2.90 6.91
C ILE A 253 19.05 -3.91 6.02
N ASP A 254 20.35 -4.08 6.15
CA ASP A 254 21.14 -4.98 5.31
C ASP A 254 20.70 -6.45 5.47
N GLY A 255 20.41 -6.87 6.71
CA GLY A 255 19.86 -8.20 6.98
C GLY A 255 18.50 -8.44 6.34
N LEU A 256 17.62 -7.42 6.37
CA LEU A 256 16.34 -7.47 5.69
C LEU A 256 16.51 -7.62 4.16
N LEU A 257 17.35 -6.78 3.56
CA LEU A 257 17.59 -6.77 2.11
C LEU A 257 18.23 -8.08 1.63
N ASN A 258 19.15 -8.65 2.42
CA ASN A 258 19.74 -9.96 2.12
C ASN A 258 18.68 -11.08 2.12
N LYS A 259 17.81 -11.13 3.12
CA LYS A 259 16.70 -12.11 3.17
C LYS A 259 15.74 -11.96 1.98
N LEU A 260 15.37 -10.71 1.63
CA LEU A 260 14.53 -10.45 0.46
C LEU A 260 15.19 -10.91 -0.84
N THR A 261 16.50 -10.70 -0.98
CA THR A 261 17.26 -11.17 -2.14
C THR A 261 17.23 -12.68 -2.24
N GLN A 262 17.41 -13.41 -1.11
CA GLN A 262 17.32 -14.87 -1.06
C GLN A 262 15.93 -15.36 -1.48
N ILE A 263 14.84 -14.74 -0.96
CA ILE A 263 13.47 -15.07 -1.35
C ILE A 263 13.26 -14.83 -2.85
N TYR A 264 13.68 -13.66 -3.34
CA TYR A 264 13.56 -13.32 -4.76
C TYR A 264 14.28 -14.34 -5.66
N ARG A 265 15.46 -14.79 -5.26
CA ARG A 265 16.28 -15.79 -5.98
C ARG A 265 15.81 -17.24 -5.78
N GLY A 266 14.80 -17.50 -4.95
CA GLY A 266 14.34 -18.86 -4.61
C GLY A 266 15.35 -19.65 -3.79
N GLN A 267 16.11 -18.98 -2.94
CA GLN A 267 17.17 -19.55 -2.09
C GLN A 267 16.80 -19.54 -0.59
N ALA A 268 15.57 -19.16 -0.24
CA ALA A 268 15.06 -19.06 1.13
C ALA A 268 14.29 -20.31 1.54
#